data_e372a8ca5be04a12b9eb2686105a4331
#
_entry.id   e372a8ca5be04a12b9eb2686105a4331
#
_cell.length_a   1.000
_cell.length_b   1.000
_cell.length_c   1.000
_cell.angle_alpha   90.00
_cell.angle_beta   90.00
_cell.angle_gamma   90.00
#
_symmetry.space_group_name_H-M   'P 1'
#
loop_
_entity.id
_entity.type
_entity.pdbx_description
1 polymer ?
#
loop_
_entity_poly.entity_id
_entity_poly.type
_entity_poly.pdbx_seq_one_letter_code
_entity_poly.pdbx_strand_id
1 'polypeptide(L)'
;MILECTVNRSSTTAAAVSSIAFCHKHAAVDGNVLRVLTRLLNEKGNVKETAIQRKLSSMAQLLVSSVGPRSAGTWNQALMELGAMVCTPQNPSCTLCPLKQWCSSLKAGTQCIRPVKIRPHKKEKVVTSVIVCTKGGQFLMRQRTLGYSSR
;
A
#
# COMPACT_ATOMS: atom_id res chain seq x y z
N MET A 1 -3.70 2.42 -26.05
CA MET A 1 -4.13 3.77 -25.59
C MET A 1 -5.37 3.59 -24.74
N ILE A 2 -5.20 3.16 -23.49
CA ILE A 2 -6.31 2.87 -22.58
C ILE A 2 -5.89 3.39 -21.21
N LEU A 3 -6.59 4.45 -20.80
CA LEU A 3 -6.65 5.01 -19.45
C LEU A 3 -5.32 5.48 -18.84
N GLU A 4 -4.65 6.43 -19.49
CA GLU A 4 -4.09 7.55 -18.73
C GLU A 4 -5.27 8.42 -18.26
N CYS A 5 -6.09 7.87 -17.39
CA CYS A 5 -7.04 8.67 -16.65
C CYS A 5 -6.28 9.32 -15.51
N THR A 6 -5.66 10.42 -15.85
CA THR A 6 -5.08 11.40 -14.94
C THR A 6 -6.15 11.93 -14.00
N VAL A 7 -6.42 11.24 -12.91
CA VAL A 7 -6.90 11.81 -11.66
C VAL A 7 -6.51 10.85 -10.55
N ASN A 8 -5.39 11.08 -9.89
CA ASN A 8 -5.06 10.70 -8.50
C ASN A 8 -5.53 9.30 -8.01
N ARG A 9 -5.63 8.32 -8.91
CA ARG A 9 -5.94 6.94 -8.55
C ARG A 9 -4.64 6.18 -8.37
N SER A 10 -4.52 5.47 -7.25
CA SER A 10 -3.33 4.67 -6.98
C SER A 10 -3.09 3.70 -8.15
N SER A 11 -1.85 3.48 -8.51
CA SER A 11 -1.44 2.50 -9.53
C SER A 11 -2.05 1.11 -9.29
N THR A 12 -2.34 0.79 -8.03
CA THR A 12 -3.03 -0.42 -7.58
C THR A 12 -4.44 -0.54 -8.14
N THR A 13 -5.24 0.54 -8.09
CA THR A 13 -6.62 0.53 -8.61
C THR A 13 -6.63 0.35 -10.12
N ALA A 14 -5.73 1.03 -10.82
CA ALA A 14 -5.58 0.88 -12.27
C ALA A 14 -5.20 -0.55 -12.66
N ALA A 15 -4.25 -1.16 -11.95
CA ALA A 15 -3.84 -2.55 -12.16
C ALA A 15 -4.98 -3.55 -11.86
N ALA A 16 -5.76 -3.31 -10.79
CA ALA A 16 -6.91 -4.15 -10.46
C ALA A 16 -7.96 -4.12 -11.57
N VAL A 17 -8.39 -2.92 -12.00
CA VAL A 17 -9.36 -2.76 -13.11
C VAL A 17 -8.82 -3.39 -14.39
N SER A 18 -7.57 -3.12 -14.73
CA SER A 18 -6.92 -3.65 -15.93
C SER A 18 -6.89 -5.19 -15.95
N SER A 19 -6.62 -5.82 -14.82
CA SER A 19 -6.55 -7.28 -14.74
C SER A 19 -7.92 -7.95 -14.65
N ILE A 20 -8.85 -7.36 -13.91
CA ILE A 20 -10.17 -7.95 -13.67
C ILE A 20 -11.09 -7.76 -14.86
N ALA A 21 -11.18 -6.53 -15.40
CA ALA A 21 -12.09 -6.22 -16.49
C ALA A 21 -11.52 -6.49 -17.88
N PHE A 22 -10.20 -6.39 -18.04
CA PHE A 22 -9.55 -6.48 -19.36
C PHE A 22 -8.56 -7.64 -19.48
N CYS A 23 -8.46 -8.49 -18.46
CA CYS A 23 -7.57 -9.66 -18.45
C CYS A 23 -6.07 -9.34 -18.65
N HIS A 24 -5.67 -8.10 -18.47
CA HIS A 24 -4.26 -7.72 -18.58
C HIS A 24 -3.46 -8.26 -17.37
N LYS A 25 -2.22 -8.69 -17.63
CA LYS A 25 -1.34 -9.25 -16.61
C LYS A 25 -0.64 -8.15 -15.81
N HIS A 26 -1.41 -7.37 -15.06
CA HIS A 26 -0.91 -6.34 -14.15
C HIS A 26 -1.16 -6.74 -12.70
N ALA A 27 -0.12 -6.69 -11.87
CA ALA A 27 -0.22 -7.00 -10.45
C ALA A 27 -0.87 -5.85 -9.69
N ALA A 28 -1.98 -6.10 -9.01
CA ALA A 28 -2.61 -5.17 -8.10
C ALA A 28 -2.01 -5.32 -6.70
N VAL A 29 -1.12 -4.40 -6.30
CA VAL A 29 -0.38 -4.50 -5.04
C VAL A 29 -0.91 -3.47 -4.05
N ASP A 30 -1.84 -3.90 -3.20
CA ASP A 30 -2.39 -3.13 -2.09
C ASP A 30 -1.68 -3.46 -0.76
N GLY A 31 -2.16 -2.88 0.35
CA GLY A 31 -1.62 -3.16 1.68
C GLY A 31 -1.78 -4.62 2.13
N ASN A 32 -2.82 -5.32 1.64
CA ASN A 32 -3.05 -6.73 1.93
C ASN A 32 -2.03 -7.60 1.20
N VAL A 33 -1.88 -7.35 -0.10
CA VAL A 33 -0.91 -8.04 -0.95
C VAL A 33 0.52 -7.83 -0.45
N LEU A 34 0.90 -6.58 -0.11
CA LEU A 34 2.20 -6.29 0.48
C LEU A 34 2.44 -7.08 1.75
N ARG A 35 1.44 -7.21 2.62
CA ARG A 35 1.55 -8.00 3.86
C ARG A 35 1.75 -9.48 3.57
N VAL A 36 0.96 -10.05 2.66
CA VAL A 36 1.07 -11.46 2.26
C VAL A 36 2.46 -11.73 1.71
N LEU A 37 2.92 -10.96 0.74
CA LEU A 37 4.23 -11.15 0.12
C LEU A 37 5.38 -10.95 1.11
N THR A 38 5.29 -9.95 1.99
CA THR A 38 6.29 -9.71 3.03
C THR A 38 6.43 -10.93 3.95
N ARG A 39 5.30 -11.55 4.33
CA ARG A 39 5.32 -12.76 5.17
C ARG A 39 5.77 -14.00 4.39
N LEU A 40 5.31 -14.16 3.17
CA LEU A 40 5.67 -15.29 2.33
C LEU A 40 7.19 -15.35 2.13
N LEU A 41 7.83 -14.19 1.87
CA LEU A 41 9.26 -14.06 1.63
C LEU A 41 10.09 -13.82 2.91
N ASN A 42 9.44 -13.63 4.06
CA ASN A 42 10.06 -13.18 5.31
C ASN A 42 10.90 -11.91 5.14
N GLU A 43 10.39 -10.94 4.38
CA GLU A 43 11.10 -9.68 4.12
C GLU A 43 11.33 -8.92 5.43
N LYS A 44 12.60 -8.56 5.70
CA LYS A 44 13.02 -7.90 6.94
C LYS A 44 13.05 -6.38 6.83
N GLY A 45 13.04 -5.85 5.62
CA GLY A 45 13.07 -4.41 5.37
C GLY A 45 11.77 -3.73 5.77
N ASN A 46 11.85 -2.41 5.98
CA ASN A 46 10.69 -1.61 6.27
C ASN A 46 9.78 -1.51 5.01
N VAL A 47 8.58 -2.04 5.10
CA VAL A 47 7.62 -2.08 3.98
C VAL A 47 7.20 -0.70 3.46
N LYS A 48 7.52 0.37 4.18
CA LYS A 48 7.28 1.75 3.72
C LYS A 48 8.40 2.31 2.85
N GLU A 49 9.54 1.66 2.80
CA GLU A 49 10.65 2.06 1.93
C GLU A 49 10.35 1.74 0.47
N THR A 50 10.62 2.70 -0.40
CA THR A 50 10.36 2.57 -1.84
C THR A 50 11.10 1.38 -2.46
N ALA A 51 12.32 1.10 -2.00
CA ALA A 51 13.10 -0.03 -2.49
C ALA A 51 12.41 -1.38 -2.18
N ILE A 52 11.90 -1.54 -0.96
CA ILE A 52 11.18 -2.75 -0.53
C ILE A 52 9.85 -2.87 -1.28
N GLN A 53 9.11 -1.77 -1.44
CA GLN A 53 7.87 -1.77 -2.20
C GLN A 53 8.10 -2.16 -3.67
N ARG A 54 9.13 -1.63 -4.31
CA ARG A 54 9.49 -1.99 -5.69
C ARG A 54 9.84 -3.46 -5.80
N LYS A 55 10.65 -4.00 -4.88
CA LYS A 55 11.01 -5.43 -4.83
C LYS A 55 9.77 -6.31 -4.74
N LEU A 56 8.85 -6.01 -3.82
CA LEU A 56 7.62 -6.78 -3.63
C LEU A 56 6.67 -6.65 -4.82
N SER A 57 6.56 -5.46 -5.41
CA SER A 57 5.76 -5.23 -6.61
C SER A 57 6.32 -5.98 -7.84
N SER A 58 7.63 -6.00 -8.02
CA SER A 58 8.27 -6.79 -9.08
C SER A 58 8.02 -8.28 -8.89
N MET A 59 8.08 -8.79 -7.67
CA MET A 59 7.75 -10.17 -7.36
C MET A 59 6.28 -10.48 -7.67
N ALA A 60 5.34 -9.60 -7.26
CA ALA A 60 3.92 -9.74 -7.60
C ALA A 60 3.71 -9.77 -9.12
N GLN A 61 4.41 -8.89 -9.85
CA GLN A 61 4.33 -8.83 -11.31
C GLN A 61 4.86 -10.11 -11.98
N LEU A 62 5.94 -10.68 -11.49
CA LEU A 62 6.46 -11.97 -11.97
C LEU A 62 5.42 -13.09 -11.76
N LEU A 63 4.82 -13.14 -10.56
CA LEU A 63 3.81 -14.15 -10.23
C LEU A 63 2.56 -14.01 -11.12
N VAL A 64 2.03 -12.81 -11.31
CA VAL A 64 0.86 -12.61 -12.18
C VAL A 64 1.18 -12.86 -13.65
N SER A 65 2.43 -12.65 -14.07
CA SER A 65 2.85 -12.92 -15.44
C SER A 65 2.92 -14.43 -15.76
N SER A 66 3.16 -15.25 -14.74
CA SER A 66 3.24 -16.71 -14.87
C SER A 66 1.88 -17.42 -14.92
N VAL A 67 0.78 -16.75 -14.53
CA VAL A 67 -0.55 -17.35 -14.60
C VAL A 67 -1.14 -17.29 -16.02
N GLY A 68 -2.14 -18.14 -16.30
CA GLY A 68 -2.81 -18.23 -17.59
C GLY A 68 -3.42 -16.90 -18.07
N PRO A 69 -3.74 -16.78 -19.37
CA PRO A 69 -4.13 -15.50 -19.97
C PRO A 69 -5.34 -14.81 -19.33
N ARG A 70 -6.30 -15.57 -18.78
CA ARG A 70 -7.53 -15.05 -18.15
C ARG A 70 -7.52 -15.12 -16.63
N SER A 71 -6.39 -15.50 -16.02
CA SER A 71 -6.32 -15.78 -14.58
C SER A 71 -5.75 -14.63 -13.77
N ALA A 72 -5.26 -13.56 -14.41
CA ALA A 72 -4.63 -12.43 -13.73
C ALA A 72 -5.58 -11.72 -12.75
N GLY A 73 -6.82 -11.46 -13.17
CA GLY A 73 -7.84 -10.86 -12.31
C GLY A 73 -8.19 -11.74 -11.11
N THR A 74 -8.41 -13.04 -11.34
CA THR A 74 -8.68 -14.02 -10.28
C THR A 74 -7.50 -14.14 -9.31
N TRP A 75 -6.28 -14.15 -9.83
CA TRP A 75 -5.06 -14.19 -9.01
C TRP A 75 -4.96 -12.96 -8.08
N ASN A 76 -5.18 -11.76 -8.64
CA ASN A 76 -5.16 -10.53 -7.86
C ASN A 76 -6.23 -10.53 -6.76
N GLN A 77 -7.47 -10.93 -7.09
CA GLN A 77 -8.56 -11.03 -6.13
C GLN A 77 -8.23 -12.04 -5.03
N ALA A 78 -7.81 -13.24 -5.39
CA ALA A 78 -7.46 -14.28 -4.43
C ALA A 78 -6.35 -13.83 -3.45
N LEU A 79 -5.34 -13.10 -3.94
CA LEU A 79 -4.26 -12.64 -3.08
C LEU A 79 -4.70 -11.48 -2.16
N MET A 80 -5.56 -10.58 -2.64
CA MET A 80 -6.16 -9.54 -1.81
C MET A 80 -7.07 -10.13 -0.73
N GLU A 81 -7.92 -11.09 -1.08
CA GLU A 81 -8.81 -11.80 -0.15
C GLU A 81 -8.03 -12.63 0.88
N LEU A 82 -7.00 -13.34 0.44
CA LEU A 82 -6.11 -14.05 1.36
C LEU A 82 -5.53 -13.10 2.41
N GLY A 83 -5.13 -11.90 2.00
CA GLY A 83 -4.67 -10.87 2.92
C GLY A 83 -5.77 -10.37 3.85
N ALA A 84 -6.97 -10.14 3.34
CA ALA A 84 -8.10 -9.61 4.12
C ALA A 84 -8.63 -10.62 5.14
N MET A 85 -8.76 -11.89 4.77
CA MET A 85 -9.51 -12.89 5.53
C MET A 85 -8.62 -13.86 6.32
N VAL A 86 -7.47 -14.24 5.79
CA VAL A 86 -6.60 -15.28 6.36
C VAL A 86 -5.33 -14.71 6.92
N CYS A 87 -4.56 -14.01 6.07
CA CYS A 87 -3.28 -13.40 6.45
C CYS A 87 -3.47 -12.00 7.05
N THR A 88 -4.34 -11.90 8.06
CA THR A 88 -4.73 -10.66 8.73
C THR A 88 -3.56 -9.95 9.42
N PRO A 89 -3.64 -8.64 9.69
CA PRO A 89 -2.58 -7.88 10.37
C PRO A 89 -2.24 -8.46 11.73
N GLN A 90 -3.25 -8.76 12.52
CA GLN A 90 -3.14 -9.37 13.85
C GLN A 90 -3.70 -10.79 13.79
N ASN A 91 -3.08 -11.72 14.50
CA ASN A 91 -3.54 -13.10 14.63
C ASN A 91 -3.89 -13.80 13.29
N PRO A 92 -2.94 -13.90 12.34
CA PRO A 92 -3.22 -14.55 11.06
C PRO A 92 -3.57 -16.02 11.24
N SER A 93 -4.59 -16.50 10.52
CA SER A 93 -5.06 -17.89 10.54
C SER A 93 -4.15 -18.79 9.69
N CYS A 94 -2.89 -18.95 10.11
CA CYS A 94 -1.87 -19.65 9.32
C CYS A 94 -2.19 -21.14 9.08
N THR A 95 -2.94 -21.77 9.95
CA THR A 95 -3.37 -23.17 9.80
C THR A 95 -4.29 -23.36 8.61
N LEU A 96 -5.13 -22.37 8.31
CA LEU A 96 -6.08 -22.35 7.18
C LEU A 96 -5.45 -21.79 5.90
N CYS A 97 -4.21 -21.28 5.97
CA CYS A 97 -3.58 -20.60 4.84
C CYS A 97 -3.16 -21.61 3.75
N PRO A 98 -3.63 -21.47 2.49
CA PRO A 98 -3.24 -22.36 1.41
C PRO A 98 -1.75 -22.25 1.07
N LEU A 99 -1.09 -21.13 1.42
CA LEU A 99 0.33 -20.90 1.17
C LEU A 99 1.23 -21.29 2.34
N LYS A 100 0.73 -21.95 3.39
CA LYS A 100 1.47 -22.23 4.62
C LYS A 100 2.78 -22.99 4.40
N GLN A 101 2.79 -23.94 3.45
CA GLN A 101 4.00 -24.76 3.17
C GLN A 101 5.15 -23.92 2.59
N TRP A 102 4.86 -22.84 1.88
CA TRP A 102 5.85 -21.95 1.25
C TRP A 102 6.14 -20.68 2.07
N CYS A 103 5.42 -20.49 3.19
CA CYS A 103 5.54 -19.27 3.98
C CYS A 103 6.82 -19.27 4.83
N SER A 104 7.82 -18.50 4.39
CA SER A 104 9.09 -18.37 5.11
C SER A 104 8.95 -17.72 6.49
N SER A 105 8.01 -16.78 6.66
CA SER A 105 7.75 -16.19 7.98
C SER A 105 7.13 -17.20 8.95
N LEU A 106 6.25 -18.08 8.47
CA LEU A 106 5.67 -19.13 9.32
C LEU A 106 6.73 -20.12 9.75
N LYS A 107 7.59 -20.57 8.82
CA LYS A 107 8.72 -21.46 9.13
C LYS A 107 9.68 -20.86 10.15
N ALA A 108 9.89 -19.56 10.10
CA ALA A 108 10.77 -18.81 11.01
C ALA A 108 10.07 -18.30 12.28
N GLY A 109 8.76 -18.55 12.47
CA GLY A 109 8.00 -18.03 13.61
C GLY A 109 7.85 -16.50 13.65
N THR A 110 8.03 -15.82 12.51
CA THR A 110 8.09 -14.35 12.43
C THR A 110 6.85 -13.69 11.84
N GLN A 111 5.77 -14.44 11.58
CA GLN A 111 4.56 -13.95 10.91
C GLN A 111 3.89 -12.79 11.67
N CYS A 112 3.99 -12.74 12.99
CA CYS A 112 3.38 -11.70 13.81
C CYS A 112 4.18 -10.38 13.78
N ILE A 113 5.50 -10.45 13.54
CA ILE A 113 6.37 -9.28 13.46
C ILE A 113 6.56 -8.78 12.03
N ARG A 114 5.99 -9.44 11.04
CA ARG A 114 5.97 -9.02 9.64
C ARG A 114 4.59 -8.48 9.25
N PRO A 115 4.52 -7.45 8.43
CA PRO A 115 5.60 -6.62 7.86
C PRO A 115 6.23 -5.68 8.89
N VAL A 116 7.54 -5.42 8.76
CA VAL A 116 8.21 -4.38 9.56
C VAL A 116 7.70 -3.01 9.09
N LYS A 117 7.18 -2.23 10.03
CA LYS A 117 6.67 -0.86 9.80
C LYS A 117 7.34 0.07 10.78
N ILE A 118 8.40 0.74 10.36
CA ILE A 118 8.97 1.84 11.13
C ILE A 118 8.06 3.05 10.92
N ARG A 119 7.43 3.53 11.99
CA ARG A 119 6.62 4.75 11.93
C ARG A 119 7.59 5.93 11.86
N PRO A 120 7.53 6.79 10.83
CA PRO A 120 8.25 8.04 10.89
C PRO A 120 7.73 8.83 12.09
N HIS A 121 8.60 9.65 12.69
CA HIS A 121 8.19 10.59 13.76
C HIS A 121 6.93 11.32 13.30
N LYS A 122 5.93 11.38 14.18
CA LYS A 122 4.64 12.02 13.88
C LYS A 122 4.92 13.50 13.61
N LYS A 123 4.89 13.90 12.34
CA LYS A 123 4.95 15.33 12.00
C LYS A 123 3.67 15.95 12.55
N GLU A 124 3.81 16.92 13.45
CA GLU A 124 2.66 17.71 13.88
C GLU A 124 2.09 18.42 12.64
N LYS A 125 0.82 18.14 12.36
CA LYS A 125 0.11 18.87 11.32
C LYS A 125 -0.35 20.19 11.94
N VAL A 126 0.37 21.26 11.64
CA VAL A 126 -0.11 22.60 11.97
C VAL A 126 -1.10 23.00 10.86
N VAL A 127 -2.38 23.08 11.22
CA VAL A 127 -3.42 23.62 10.34
C VAL A 127 -3.46 25.12 10.60
N THR A 128 -3.01 25.91 9.61
CA THR A 128 -3.11 27.38 9.69
C THR A 128 -4.31 27.81 8.86
N SER A 129 -5.33 28.36 9.51
CA SER A 129 -6.45 29.00 8.85
C SER A 129 -6.12 30.48 8.63
N VAL A 130 -6.25 30.94 7.40
CA VAL A 130 -6.04 32.35 7.03
C VAL A 130 -7.38 32.95 6.66
N ILE A 131 -7.80 33.99 7.38
CA ILE A 131 -8.95 34.81 7.03
C ILE A 131 -8.45 36.02 6.26
N VAL A 132 -8.88 36.18 5.03
CA VAL A 132 -8.54 37.32 4.18
C VAL A 132 -9.70 38.30 4.22
N CYS A 133 -9.49 39.45 4.87
CA CYS A 133 -10.45 40.55 4.86
C CYS A 133 -10.05 41.54 3.78
N THR A 134 -10.97 41.87 2.88
CA THR A 134 -10.76 42.86 1.81
C THR A 134 -11.76 43.99 1.91
N LYS A 135 -11.30 45.21 1.71
CA LYS A 135 -12.16 46.40 1.55
C LYS A 135 -11.51 47.33 0.52
N GLY A 136 -12.24 47.67 -0.53
CA GLY A 136 -11.73 48.60 -1.57
C GLY A 136 -10.44 48.09 -2.28
N GLY A 137 -10.29 46.78 -2.49
CA GLY A 137 -9.08 46.19 -3.11
C GLY A 137 -7.86 46.10 -2.20
N GLN A 138 -7.97 46.47 -0.94
CA GLN A 138 -6.90 46.36 0.05
C GLN A 138 -7.08 45.14 0.93
N PHE A 139 -5.99 44.56 1.39
CA PHE A 139 -5.96 43.39 2.28
C PHE A 139 -5.55 43.83 3.70
N LEU A 140 -6.27 43.36 4.70
CA LEU A 140 -5.86 43.51 6.08
C LEU A 140 -4.71 42.55 6.37
N MET A 141 -3.53 43.07 6.66
CA MET A 141 -2.35 42.30 7.03
C MET A 141 -1.91 42.61 8.46
N ARG A 142 -1.55 41.56 9.20
CA ARG A 142 -0.95 41.69 10.53
C ARG A 142 0.42 41.03 10.53
N GLN A 143 1.44 41.76 10.95
CA GLN A 143 2.76 41.17 11.14
C GLN A 143 2.71 40.16 12.29
N ARG A 144 3.20 38.95 12.04
CA ARG A 144 3.27 37.89 13.05
C ARG A 144 4.35 38.25 14.09
N THR A 145 4.00 38.35 15.34
CA THR A 145 4.96 38.49 16.44
C THR A 145 5.74 37.18 16.62
N LEU A 146 7.06 37.28 16.77
CA LEU A 146 7.93 36.14 17.07
C LEU A 146 7.42 35.44 18.35
N GLY A 147 6.93 34.21 18.24
CA GLY A 147 6.43 33.43 19.37
C GLY A 147 5.27 32.49 19.10
N TYR A 148 4.63 32.55 17.91
CA TYR A 148 3.43 31.74 17.59
C TYR A 148 3.70 30.48 16.75
N SER A 149 4.90 29.93 16.76
CA SER A 149 5.24 28.74 15.99
C SER A 149 5.91 27.62 16.78
N SER A 150 5.66 27.54 18.08
CA SER A 150 6.21 26.45 18.88
C SER A 150 5.18 25.93 19.88
N ARG A 151 4.29 25.09 19.40
CA ARG A 151 3.71 23.96 20.16
C ARG A 151 3.16 22.92 19.23
#